data_29db11b0e4950ae68aef109eefadfb00
#
_entry.id   29db11b0e4950ae68aef109eefadfb00
#
_cell.length_a   1.000
_cell.length_b   1.000
_cell.length_c   1.000
_cell.angle_alpha   90.00
_cell.angle_beta   90.00
_cell.angle_gamma   90.00
#
_symmetry.space_group_name_H-M   'P 1'
#
loop_
_entity.id
_entity.type
_entity.pdbx_description
1 polymer ?
#
loop_
_entity_poly.entity_id
_entity_poly.type
_entity_poly.pdbx_seq_one_letter_code
_entity_poly.pdbx_strand_id
1 'polypeptide(L)'
;MKVCVTAGASGLDAPMDPRFGRCPFFVVVDLDSMSEISIPNANVNASSGAGIQAAQEIARQGAAALITGNVGPNAMQTLSAAKIDV
;
A
#
# COMPACT_ATOMS: atom_id res chain seq x y z
N MET A 1 4.95 3.67 14.47
CA MET A 1 5.31 3.56 13.04
C MET A 1 4.34 2.63 12.36
N LYS A 2 3.84 3.05 11.23
CA LYS A 2 2.89 2.26 10.44
C LYS A 2 3.57 1.70 9.19
N VAL A 3 3.29 0.45 8.89
CA VAL A 3 3.80 -0.25 7.71
C VAL A 3 2.61 -0.74 6.89
N CYS A 4 2.66 -0.53 5.59
CA CYS A 4 1.62 -1.02 4.68
C CYS A 4 2.13 -2.25 3.92
N VAL A 5 1.27 -3.26 3.80
CA VAL A 5 1.54 -4.44 2.98
C VAL A 5 0.44 -4.53 1.92
N THR A 6 0.82 -4.69 0.65
CA THR A 6 -0.17 -4.96 -0.40
C THR A 6 -0.58 -6.43 -0.32
N ALA A 7 -1.88 -6.69 -0.30
CA ALA A 7 -2.38 -8.03 0.00
C ALA A 7 -3.50 -8.46 -0.96
N GLY A 8 -3.61 -9.76 -1.15
CA GLY A 8 -4.64 -10.36 -2.00
C GLY A 8 -5.99 -10.51 -1.31
N ALA A 9 -6.04 -10.36 0.01
CA ALA A 9 -7.25 -10.43 0.81
C ALA A 9 -7.06 -9.59 2.07
N SER A 10 -8.09 -9.45 2.89
CA SER A 10 -7.97 -8.72 4.15
C SER A 10 -7.23 -9.52 5.20
N GLY A 11 -6.51 -8.83 6.10
CA GLY A 11 -5.83 -9.41 7.24
C GLY A 11 -4.38 -9.77 6.97
N LEU A 12 -3.61 -9.92 8.05
CA LEU A 12 -2.18 -10.22 7.96
C LEU A 12 -1.88 -11.63 7.49
N ASP A 13 -2.84 -12.55 7.58
CA ASP A 13 -2.68 -13.93 7.11
C ASP A 13 -2.83 -14.05 5.59
N ALA A 14 -3.27 -12.99 4.92
CA ALA A 14 -3.44 -13.00 3.48
C ALA A 14 -2.06 -12.99 2.80
N PRO A 15 -1.94 -13.60 1.60
CA PRO A 15 -0.71 -13.53 0.84
C PRO A 15 -0.44 -12.10 0.37
N MET A 16 0.83 -11.71 0.36
CA MET A 16 1.22 -10.42 -0.21
C MET A 16 0.94 -10.42 -1.72
N ASP A 17 0.32 -9.34 -2.22
CA ASP A 17 0.12 -9.16 -3.66
C ASP A 17 1.30 -8.33 -4.20
N PRO A 18 2.06 -8.85 -5.18
CA PRO A 18 3.24 -8.13 -5.69
C PRO A 18 2.90 -6.95 -6.60
N ARG A 19 1.63 -6.74 -6.94
CA ARG A 19 1.24 -5.69 -7.90
C ARG A 19 0.79 -4.44 -7.16
N PHE A 20 1.74 -3.55 -6.88
CA PHE A 20 1.39 -2.30 -6.23
C PHE A 20 0.44 -1.47 -7.13
N GLY A 21 -0.65 -1.00 -6.56
CA GLY A 21 -1.70 -0.28 -7.29
C GLY A 21 -2.82 -1.19 -7.81
N ARG A 22 -2.54 -2.47 -8.01
CA ARG A 22 -3.52 -3.44 -8.49
C ARG A 22 -3.90 -4.47 -7.43
N CYS A 23 -3.35 -4.37 -6.23
CA CYS A 23 -3.71 -5.26 -5.13
C CYS A 23 -5.14 -4.99 -4.67
N PRO A 24 -5.87 -6.03 -4.24
CA PRO A 24 -7.23 -5.84 -3.71
C PRO A 24 -7.27 -5.08 -2.40
N PHE A 25 -6.25 -5.22 -1.55
CA PHE A 25 -6.25 -4.62 -0.21
C PHE A 25 -4.89 -4.03 0.14
N PHE A 26 -4.93 -2.97 0.96
CA PHE A 26 -3.77 -2.48 1.70
C PHE A 26 -3.97 -2.86 3.17
N VAL A 27 -3.05 -3.61 3.73
CA VAL A 27 -3.06 -3.94 5.16
C VAL A 27 -2.08 -3.01 5.85
N VAL A 28 -2.58 -2.15 6.72
CA VAL A 28 -1.76 -1.18 7.45
C VAL A 28 -1.61 -1.65 8.89
N VAL A 29 -0.37 -1.85 9.31
CA VAL A 29 -0.04 -2.31 10.66
C VAL A 29 0.59 -1.18 11.43
N ASP A 30 0.06 -0.87 12.60
CA ASP A 30 0.68 0.04 13.55
C ASP A 30 1.58 -0.78 14.47
N LEU A 31 2.90 -0.63 14.32
CA LEU A 31 3.86 -1.42 15.07
C LEU A 31 3.91 -1.06 16.56
N ASP A 32 3.44 0.12 16.93
CA ASP A 32 3.44 0.54 18.35
C ASP A 32 2.32 -0.13 19.12
N SER A 33 1.13 -0.19 18.54
CA SER A 33 -0.05 -0.79 19.16
C SER A 33 -0.26 -2.25 18.76
N MET A 34 0.43 -2.70 17.71
CA MET A 34 0.25 -4.01 17.07
C MET A 34 -1.17 -4.21 16.54
N SER A 35 -1.83 -3.11 16.19
CA SER A 35 -3.15 -3.16 15.56
C SER A 35 -3.01 -3.14 14.05
N GLU A 36 -4.01 -3.69 13.36
CA GLU A 36 -4.03 -3.70 11.90
C GLU A 36 -5.38 -3.26 11.38
N ILE A 37 -5.37 -2.64 10.19
CA ILE A 37 -6.59 -2.37 9.43
C ILE A 37 -6.37 -2.81 8.00
N SER A 38 -7.43 -3.30 7.37
CA SER A 38 -7.42 -3.69 5.97
C SER A 38 -8.28 -2.71 5.20
N ILE A 39 -7.70 -2.08 4.18
CA ILE A 39 -8.36 -1.04 3.40
C ILE A 39 -8.55 -1.58 1.99
N PRO A 40 -9.80 -1.68 1.50
CA PRO A 40 -10.03 -2.08 0.12
C PRO A 40 -9.43 -1.06 -0.84
N ASN A 41 -8.79 -1.54 -1.90
CA ASN A 41 -8.23 -0.67 -2.93
C ASN A 41 -9.34 -0.27 -3.90
N ALA A 42 -9.85 0.96 -3.76
CA ALA A 42 -10.94 1.47 -4.59
C ALA A 42 -10.54 1.61 -6.07
N ASN A 43 -9.23 1.64 -6.37
CA ASN A 43 -8.72 1.90 -7.70
C ASN A 43 -8.11 0.67 -8.38
N VAL A 44 -8.44 -0.53 -7.89
CA VAL A 44 -7.86 -1.78 -8.40
C VAL A 44 -8.13 -1.98 -9.90
N ASN A 45 -9.24 -1.46 -10.40
CA ASN A 45 -9.64 -1.55 -11.81
C ASN A 45 -9.43 -0.24 -12.58
N ALA A 46 -8.71 0.72 -12.03
CA ALA A 46 -8.47 1.99 -12.71
C ALA A 46 -7.72 1.76 -14.01
N SER A 47 -8.09 2.49 -15.08
CA SER A 47 -7.45 2.36 -16.39
C SER A 47 -6.04 2.93 -16.39
N SER A 48 -5.78 3.96 -15.56
CA SER A 48 -4.46 4.57 -15.41
C SER A 48 -4.36 5.21 -14.04
N GLY A 49 -3.13 5.47 -13.60
CA GLY A 49 -2.89 6.17 -12.34
C GLY A 49 -3.12 5.35 -11.09
N ALA A 50 -3.35 4.03 -11.21
CA ALA A 50 -3.63 3.18 -10.05
C ALA A 50 -2.49 3.19 -9.03
N GLY A 51 -1.23 3.16 -9.50
CA GLY A 51 -0.07 3.19 -8.62
C GLY A 51 0.07 4.52 -7.88
N ILE A 52 -0.16 5.64 -8.57
CA ILE A 52 -0.09 6.96 -7.94
C ILE A 52 -1.19 7.11 -6.89
N GLN A 53 -2.40 6.67 -7.20
CA GLN A 53 -3.52 6.73 -6.27
C GLN A 53 -3.29 5.84 -5.05
N ALA A 54 -2.71 4.66 -5.25
CA ALA A 54 -2.34 3.77 -4.16
C ALA A 54 -1.29 4.43 -3.25
N ALA A 55 -0.26 5.06 -3.83
CA ALA A 55 0.76 5.76 -3.06
C ALA A 55 0.16 6.89 -2.23
N GLN A 56 -0.78 7.64 -2.79
CA GLN A 56 -1.48 8.69 -2.08
C GLN A 56 -2.32 8.13 -0.92
N GLU A 57 -2.97 6.99 -1.14
CA GLU A 57 -3.79 6.36 -0.09
C GLU A 57 -2.95 5.93 1.10
N ILE A 58 -1.82 5.24 0.86
CA ILE A 58 -0.99 4.79 1.97
C ILE A 58 -0.29 5.96 2.67
N ALA A 59 0.02 7.04 1.95
CA ALA A 59 0.53 8.26 2.56
C ALA A 59 -0.52 8.88 3.49
N ARG A 60 -1.77 8.91 3.07
CA ARG A 60 -2.89 9.39 3.88
C ARG A 60 -3.06 8.58 5.16
N GLN A 61 -2.76 7.29 5.11
CA GLN A 61 -2.83 6.41 6.28
C GLN A 61 -1.64 6.59 7.22
N GLY A 62 -0.64 7.37 6.85
CA GLY A 62 0.52 7.62 7.68
C GLY A 62 1.57 6.52 7.62
N ALA A 63 1.60 5.72 6.57
CA ALA A 63 2.58 4.66 6.43
C ALA A 63 3.98 5.23 6.27
N ALA A 64 4.95 4.67 6.99
CA ALA A 64 6.36 5.03 6.89
C ALA A 64 7.12 4.08 5.97
N ALA A 65 6.60 2.87 5.77
CA ALA A 65 7.21 1.85 4.92
C ALA A 65 6.14 1.06 4.18
N LEU A 66 6.55 0.46 3.06
CA LEU A 66 5.67 -0.31 2.19
C LEU A 66 6.35 -1.63 1.84
N ILE A 67 5.64 -2.73 2.08
CA ILE A 67 6.05 -4.07 1.67
C ILE A 67 5.20 -4.47 0.48
N THR A 68 5.85 -4.65 -0.67
CA THR A 68 5.18 -4.99 -1.92
C THR A 68 6.19 -5.61 -2.89
N GLY A 69 5.75 -5.98 -4.09
CA GLY A 69 6.63 -6.49 -5.12
C GLY A 69 7.08 -5.39 -6.07
N ASN A 70 6.33 -5.21 -7.16
CA ASN A 70 6.74 -4.30 -8.23
C ASN A 70 6.05 -2.93 -8.10
N VAL A 71 6.84 -1.87 -8.19
CA VAL A 71 6.35 -0.50 -8.17
C VAL A 71 6.84 0.20 -9.43
N GLY A 72 5.90 0.80 -10.16
CA GLY A 72 6.24 1.58 -11.36
C GLY A 72 6.95 2.88 -10.99
N PRO A 73 7.60 3.53 -11.99
CA PRO A 73 8.41 4.72 -11.72
C PRO A 73 7.58 5.91 -11.20
N ASN A 74 6.37 6.12 -11.69
CA ASN A 74 5.55 7.23 -11.25
C ASN A 74 5.09 7.05 -9.80
N ALA A 75 4.69 5.84 -9.44
CA ALA A 75 4.32 5.52 -8.07
C ALA A 75 5.52 5.63 -7.13
N MET A 76 6.71 5.20 -7.58
CA MET A 76 7.93 5.30 -6.79
C MET A 76 8.27 6.76 -6.49
N GLN A 77 8.10 7.66 -7.44
CA GLN A 77 8.31 9.09 -7.21
C GLN A 77 7.36 9.63 -6.15
N THR A 78 6.10 9.25 -6.21
CA THR A 78 5.10 9.67 -5.22
C THR A 78 5.45 9.14 -3.83
N LEU A 79 5.87 7.88 -3.73
CA LEU A 79 6.28 7.28 -2.47
C LEU A 79 7.50 7.98 -1.90
N SER A 80 8.50 8.28 -2.73
CA SER A 80 9.70 8.98 -2.31
C SER A 80 9.38 10.39 -1.81
N ALA A 81 8.51 11.10 -2.50
CA ALA A 81 8.08 12.44 -2.09
C ALA A 81 7.37 12.42 -0.75
N ALA A 82 6.64 11.34 -0.45
CA ALA A 82 5.95 11.15 0.83
C ALA A 82 6.88 10.56 1.90
N LYS A 83 8.14 10.29 1.59
CA LYS A 83 9.14 9.70 2.48
C LYS A 83 8.72 8.32 2.99
N ILE A 84 8.16 7.52 2.10
CA ILE A 84 7.78 6.14 2.39
C ILE A 84 8.87 5.21 1.85
N ASP A 85 9.47 4.41 2.72
CA ASP A 85 10.46 3.40 2.33
C ASP A 85 9.77 2.18 1.72
N VAL A 86 10.31 1.71 0.62
CA VAL A 86 9.76 0.55 -0.11
C VAL A 86 10.62 -0.69 0.09
#